data_789de35eff164c46af2110b6ebf495b5
#
_entry.id   789de35eff164c46af2110b6ebf495b5
#
_cell.length_a   1.000
_cell.length_b   1.000
_cell.length_c   1.000
_cell.angle_alpha   90.00
_cell.angle_beta   90.00
_cell.angle_gamma   90.00
#
_symmetry.space_group_name_H-M   'P 1'
#
loop_
_entity.id
_entity.type
_entity.pdbx_description
1 polymer ?
#
loop_
_entity_poly.entity_id
_entity_poly.type
_entity_poly.pdbx_seq_one_letter_code
_entity_poly.pdbx_strand_id
1 'polypeptide(L)'
;MAYKVLVINGSPKANGCTATALDEVIRTLNQEGIETTLLQIGKEDVHGCIACGYCSTHDGCVFKDKVNEAAKLFEEADGLLIGSPTYYGSPNGTILSFLDRLFYSTGFSKQMKVGAAVVSCRRGGNTANFDVLN
;
A
#
# COMPACT_ATOMS: atom_id res chain seq x y z
N MET A 1 22.82 -8.80 -3.78
CA MET A 1 21.82 -8.05 -3.01
C MET A 1 20.43 -8.49 -3.46
N ALA A 2 19.55 -8.77 -2.52
CA ALA A 2 18.19 -9.11 -2.84
C ALA A 2 17.36 -7.83 -3.05
N TYR A 3 16.48 -7.85 -4.04
CA TYR A 3 15.45 -6.82 -4.18
C TYR A 3 14.42 -6.97 -3.07
N LYS A 4 13.81 -5.85 -2.68
CA LYS A 4 12.80 -5.79 -1.61
C LYS A 4 11.50 -5.20 -2.14
N VAL A 5 10.38 -5.82 -1.81
CA VAL A 5 9.05 -5.31 -2.16
C VAL A 5 8.22 -5.13 -0.89
N LEU A 6 7.72 -3.92 -0.71
CA LEU A 6 6.73 -3.64 0.32
C LEU A 6 5.34 -3.98 -0.23
N VAL A 7 4.62 -4.82 0.49
CA VAL A 7 3.26 -5.25 0.13
C VAL A 7 2.29 -4.67 1.15
N ILE A 8 1.26 -3.97 0.67
CA ILE A 8 0.24 -3.37 1.53
C ILE A 8 -1.11 -3.98 1.22
N ASN A 9 -1.72 -4.61 2.20
CA ASN A 9 -3.07 -5.14 2.09
C ASN A 9 -4.07 -4.17 2.72
N GLY A 10 -4.87 -3.53 1.88
CA GLY A 10 -5.93 -2.61 2.30
C GLY A 10 -7.22 -3.29 2.70
N SER A 11 -7.37 -4.59 2.47
CA SER A 11 -8.57 -5.32 2.86
C SER A 11 -8.64 -5.49 4.39
N PRO A 12 -9.82 -5.32 4.99
CA PRO A 12 -10.01 -5.62 6.42
C PRO A 12 -9.96 -7.12 6.72
N LYS A 13 -10.01 -7.96 5.70
CA LYS A 13 -9.97 -9.43 5.86
C LYS A 13 -8.56 -9.92 5.61
N ALA A 14 -7.91 -10.42 6.65
CA ALA A 14 -6.54 -10.95 6.56
C ALA A 14 -6.44 -12.22 5.69
N ASN A 15 -7.53 -12.95 5.50
CA ASN A 15 -7.60 -14.20 4.74
C ASN A 15 -8.69 -14.18 3.65
N GLY A 16 -9.00 -13.00 3.12
CA GLY A 16 -10.00 -12.84 2.06
C GLY A 16 -9.41 -12.97 0.66
N CYS A 17 -10.19 -12.56 -0.34
CA CYS A 17 -9.79 -12.67 -1.76
C CYS A 17 -8.56 -11.81 -2.08
N THR A 18 -8.49 -10.59 -1.56
CA THR A 18 -7.33 -9.72 -1.76
C THR A 18 -6.07 -10.36 -1.17
N ALA A 19 -6.17 -10.87 0.06
CA ALA A 19 -5.04 -11.54 0.72
C ALA A 19 -4.58 -12.77 -0.06
N THR A 20 -5.50 -13.58 -0.57
CA THR A 20 -5.18 -14.77 -1.37
C THR A 20 -4.40 -14.40 -2.62
N ALA A 21 -4.82 -13.35 -3.32
CA ALA A 21 -4.13 -12.88 -4.51
C ALA A 21 -2.74 -12.31 -4.18
N LEU A 22 -2.64 -11.53 -3.11
CA LEU A 22 -1.34 -11.01 -2.64
C LEU A 22 -0.40 -12.13 -2.21
N ASP A 23 -0.91 -13.15 -1.52
CA ASP A 23 -0.11 -14.31 -1.08
C ASP A 23 0.51 -15.03 -2.28
N GLU A 24 -0.20 -15.17 -3.38
CA GLU A 24 0.33 -15.76 -4.60
C GLU A 24 1.46 -14.94 -5.20
N VAL A 25 1.32 -13.61 -5.24
CA VAL A 25 2.39 -12.72 -5.72
C VAL A 25 3.59 -12.80 -4.78
N ILE A 26 3.37 -12.75 -3.47
CA ILE A 26 4.44 -12.85 -2.46
C ILE A 26 5.19 -14.17 -2.62
N ARG A 27 4.48 -15.27 -2.75
CA ARG A 27 5.07 -16.59 -2.94
C ARG A 27 5.97 -16.61 -4.17
N THR A 28 5.49 -16.08 -5.28
CA THR A 28 6.25 -16.03 -6.54
C THR A 28 7.48 -15.15 -6.41
N LEU A 29 7.35 -13.96 -5.82
CA LEU A 29 8.49 -13.06 -5.59
C LEU A 29 9.56 -13.72 -4.73
N ASN A 30 9.15 -14.38 -3.65
CA ASN A 30 10.09 -15.06 -2.75
C ASN A 30 10.79 -16.23 -3.44
N GLN A 31 10.11 -16.96 -4.33
CA GLN A 31 10.72 -18.03 -5.14
C GLN A 31 11.79 -17.49 -6.09
N GLU A 32 11.64 -16.25 -6.54
CA GLU A 32 12.63 -15.57 -7.40
C GLU A 32 13.73 -14.85 -6.59
N GLY A 33 13.78 -15.06 -5.28
CA GLY A 33 14.79 -14.47 -4.41
C GLY A 33 14.53 -13.01 -4.03
N ILE A 34 13.31 -12.53 -4.23
CA ILE A 34 12.91 -11.17 -3.87
C ILE A 34 12.30 -11.18 -2.48
N GLU A 35 12.83 -10.36 -1.59
CA GLU A 35 12.31 -10.24 -0.22
C GLU A 35 10.99 -9.45 -0.20
N THR A 36 10.04 -9.89 0.58
CA THR A 36 8.75 -9.20 0.73
C THR A 36 8.46 -8.89 2.18
N THR A 37 7.86 -7.73 2.41
CA THR A 37 7.34 -7.33 3.72
C THR A 37 5.87 -6.97 3.55
N LEU A 38 4.99 -7.67 4.26
CA LEU A 38 3.55 -7.44 4.20
C LEU A 38 3.09 -6.58 5.38
N LEU A 39 2.39 -5.49 5.08
CA LEU A 39 1.66 -4.69 6.05
C LEU A 39 0.16 -4.86 5.83
N GLN A 40 -0.53 -5.29 6.87
CA GLN A 40 -1.98 -5.41 6.90
C GLN A 40 -2.56 -4.13 7.52
N ILE A 41 -3.22 -3.30 6.71
CA ILE A 41 -3.71 -2.00 7.19
C ILE A 41 -5.23 -1.86 7.16
N GLY A 42 -5.93 -2.84 6.62
CA GLY A 42 -7.38 -2.72 6.37
C GLY A 42 -8.25 -2.60 7.61
N LYS A 43 -7.77 -2.98 8.79
CA LYS A 43 -8.46 -2.80 10.08
C LYS A 43 -7.90 -1.67 10.92
N GLU A 44 -6.87 -1.02 10.45
CA GLU A 44 -6.27 0.10 11.17
C GLU A 44 -7.16 1.35 11.09
N ASP A 45 -7.12 2.15 12.14
CA ASP A 45 -7.77 3.45 12.14
C ASP A 45 -6.87 4.47 11.45
N VAL A 46 -6.99 4.56 10.14
CA VAL A 46 -6.14 5.42 9.32
C VAL A 46 -6.86 6.74 9.04
N HIS A 47 -6.41 7.78 9.71
CA HIS A 47 -6.91 9.12 9.48
C HIS A 47 -6.51 9.62 8.08
N GLY A 48 -7.40 10.34 7.41
CA GLY A 48 -7.07 11.01 6.15
C GLY A 48 -6.05 12.13 6.33
N CYS A 49 -5.42 12.57 5.25
CA CYS A 49 -4.52 13.72 5.30
C CYS A 49 -5.32 14.99 5.62
N ILE A 50 -4.85 15.74 6.62
CA ILE A 50 -5.48 17.01 7.05
C ILE A 50 -4.77 18.24 6.47
N ALA A 51 -3.82 18.05 5.55
CA ALA A 51 -3.08 19.14 4.91
C ALA A 51 -2.42 20.12 5.90
N CYS A 52 -1.95 19.59 7.03
CA CYS A 52 -1.37 20.44 8.09
C CYS A 52 0.03 20.95 7.78
N GLY A 53 0.71 20.41 6.78
CA GLY A 53 2.07 20.82 6.39
C GLY A 53 3.18 20.29 7.31
N TYR A 54 2.88 19.51 8.34
CA TYR A 54 3.87 18.97 9.27
C TYR A 54 5.00 18.23 8.55
N CYS A 55 4.68 17.39 7.57
CA CYS A 55 5.65 16.58 6.83
C CYS A 55 6.59 17.40 5.92
N SER A 56 6.28 18.67 5.64
CA SER A 56 7.17 19.54 4.88
C SER A 56 8.35 20.06 5.70
N THR A 57 8.25 20.04 7.02
CA THR A 57 9.28 20.53 7.96
C THR A 57 9.80 19.44 8.91
N HIS A 58 9.18 18.27 8.91
CA HIS A 58 9.52 17.13 9.77
C HIS A 58 9.63 15.86 8.94
N ASP A 59 10.30 14.87 9.48
CA ASP A 59 10.33 13.54 8.90
C ASP A 59 9.06 12.76 9.31
N GLY A 60 8.26 12.39 8.31
CA GLY A 60 7.04 11.63 8.50
C GLY A 60 5.78 12.46 8.70
N CYS A 61 4.68 11.78 8.97
CA CYS A 61 3.37 12.35 9.20
C CYS A 61 3.17 12.73 10.67
N VAL A 62 2.35 13.77 10.92
CA VAL A 62 1.98 14.16 12.28
C VAL A 62 1.24 13.06 13.04
N PHE A 63 0.46 12.26 12.34
CA PHE A 63 -0.17 11.08 12.93
C PHE A 63 0.83 9.93 13.01
N LYS A 64 1.12 9.48 14.22
CA LYS A 64 2.11 8.42 14.49
C LYS A 64 1.43 7.06 14.46
N ASP A 65 1.36 6.47 13.28
CA ASP A 65 0.72 5.18 13.03
C ASP A 65 1.49 4.37 11.98
N LYS A 66 0.84 3.37 11.36
CA LYS A 66 1.47 2.50 10.36
C LYS A 66 1.95 3.22 9.11
N VAL A 67 1.47 4.42 8.82
CA VAL A 67 1.98 5.21 7.69
C VAL A 67 3.46 5.52 7.87
N ASN A 68 3.87 5.95 9.07
CA ASN A 68 5.28 6.25 9.35
C ASN A 68 6.16 4.99 9.33
N GLU A 69 5.63 3.85 9.76
CA GLU A 69 6.31 2.56 9.63
C GLU A 69 6.51 2.19 8.16
N ALA A 70 5.43 2.29 7.39
CA ALA A 70 5.46 1.99 5.96
C ALA A 70 6.40 2.93 5.19
N ALA A 71 6.50 4.19 5.58
CA ALA A 71 7.38 5.16 4.95
C ALA A 71 8.85 4.70 4.98
N LYS A 72 9.30 4.19 6.12
CA LYS A 72 10.66 3.66 6.28
C LYS A 72 10.89 2.42 5.43
N LEU A 73 9.93 1.50 5.46
CA LEU A 73 10.01 0.28 4.65
C LEU A 73 9.98 0.60 3.15
N PHE A 74 9.18 1.58 2.75
CA PHE A 74 9.09 2.00 1.36
C PHE A 74 10.36 2.67 0.86
N GLU A 75 11.03 3.45 1.70
CA GLU A 75 12.31 4.06 1.36
C GLU A 75 13.35 2.99 0.99
N GLU A 76 13.41 1.90 1.75
CA GLU A 76 14.33 0.79 1.53
C GLU A 76 13.90 -0.18 0.42
N ALA A 77 12.63 -0.15 0.02
CA ALA A 77 12.09 -1.09 -0.96
C ALA A 77 12.38 -0.65 -2.39
N ASP A 78 12.54 -1.63 -3.26
CA ASP A 78 12.66 -1.45 -4.72
C ASP A 78 11.31 -1.45 -5.41
N GLY A 79 10.27 -1.94 -4.74
CA GLY A 79 8.93 -2.00 -5.27
C GLY A 79 7.84 -1.86 -4.22
N LEU A 80 6.66 -1.46 -4.68
CA LEU A 80 5.45 -1.30 -3.87
C LEU A 80 4.30 -2.06 -4.52
N LEU A 81 3.74 -3.03 -3.82
CA LEU A 81 2.57 -3.79 -4.24
C LEU A 81 1.39 -3.46 -3.32
N ILE A 82 0.29 -3.03 -3.91
CA ILE A 82 -0.89 -2.61 -3.17
C ILE A 82 -2.06 -3.51 -3.51
N GLY A 83 -2.72 -4.06 -2.49
CA GLY A 83 -3.93 -4.83 -2.64
C GLY A 83 -5.13 -4.11 -2.04
N SER A 84 -6.25 -4.10 -2.75
CA SER A 84 -7.51 -3.50 -2.27
C SER A 84 -8.72 -4.26 -2.75
N PRO A 85 -9.75 -4.41 -1.91
CA PRO A 85 -11.07 -4.77 -2.38
C PRO A 85 -11.69 -3.60 -3.15
N THR A 86 -12.75 -3.87 -3.90
CA THR A 86 -13.51 -2.84 -4.60
C THR A 86 -14.75 -2.46 -3.79
N TYR A 87 -14.81 -1.20 -3.36
CA TYR A 87 -15.95 -0.62 -2.67
C TYR A 87 -16.55 0.48 -3.54
N TYR A 88 -17.74 0.24 -4.09
CA TYR A 88 -18.42 1.19 -4.98
C TYR A 88 -17.54 1.69 -6.13
N GLY A 89 -16.87 0.75 -6.81
CA GLY A 89 -16.04 1.08 -7.96
C GLY A 89 -14.74 1.81 -7.63
N SER A 90 -14.28 1.74 -6.39
CA SER A 90 -13.10 2.46 -5.90
C SER A 90 -12.29 1.56 -4.97
N PRO A 91 -11.02 1.86 -4.73
CA PRO A 91 -10.30 1.29 -3.58
C PRO A 91 -11.06 1.60 -2.28
N ASN A 92 -10.89 0.79 -1.25
CA ASN A 92 -11.52 1.11 0.02
C ASN A 92 -10.93 2.39 0.64
N GLY A 93 -11.70 3.05 1.49
CA GLY A 93 -11.31 4.34 2.08
C GLY A 93 -10.03 4.27 2.91
N THR A 94 -9.81 3.15 3.59
CA THR A 94 -8.61 2.95 4.41
C THR A 94 -7.34 2.99 3.56
N ILE A 95 -7.30 2.28 2.43
CA ILE A 95 -6.12 2.29 1.56
C ILE A 95 -5.90 3.66 0.92
N LEU A 96 -6.94 4.36 0.54
CA LEU A 96 -6.81 5.71 -0.03
C LEU A 96 -6.25 6.69 0.99
N SER A 97 -6.78 6.71 2.21
CA SER A 97 -6.25 7.55 3.29
C SER A 97 -4.79 7.22 3.61
N PHE A 98 -4.47 5.93 3.61
CA PHE A 98 -3.11 5.45 3.86
C PHE A 98 -2.15 5.94 2.77
N LEU A 99 -2.50 5.78 1.51
CA LEU A 99 -1.66 6.17 0.37
C LEU A 99 -1.50 7.68 0.27
N ASP A 100 -2.56 8.46 0.49
CA ASP A 100 -2.46 9.91 0.52
C ASP A 100 -1.39 10.37 1.50
N ARG A 101 -1.43 9.84 2.71
CA ARG A 101 -0.47 10.21 3.75
C ARG A 101 0.91 9.63 3.49
N LEU A 102 1.00 8.40 2.97
CA LEU A 102 2.29 7.79 2.64
C LEU A 102 3.04 8.60 1.61
N PHE A 103 2.38 9.00 0.52
CA PHE A 103 3.03 9.75 -0.54
C PHE A 103 3.30 11.20 -0.17
N TYR A 104 2.40 11.86 0.56
CA TYR A 104 2.64 13.23 1.03
C TYR A 104 3.77 13.32 2.06
N SER A 105 3.89 12.32 2.92
CA SER A 105 4.85 12.37 4.04
C SER A 105 6.24 11.86 3.70
N THR A 106 6.47 11.36 2.47
CA THR A 106 7.76 10.80 2.07
C THR A 106 8.47 11.69 1.04
N GLY A 107 9.65 12.20 1.41
CA GLY A 107 10.44 13.09 0.56
C GLY A 107 11.52 12.40 -0.28
N PHE A 108 11.75 11.10 -0.10
CA PHE A 108 12.76 10.37 -0.87
C PHE A 108 12.34 10.18 -2.33
N SER A 109 13.31 9.98 -3.21
CA SER A 109 13.06 9.71 -4.63
C SER A 109 12.38 8.35 -4.82
N LYS A 110 11.31 8.34 -5.60
CA LYS A 110 10.58 7.12 -5.96
C LYS A 110 10.93 6.64 -7.39
N GLN A 111 11.89 7.31 -8.03
CA GLN A 111 12.34 6.93 -9.36
C GLN A 111 12.89 5.51 -9.36
N MET A 112 12.54 4.76 -10.40
CA MET A 112 12.94 3.36 -10.59
C MET A 112 12.38 2.37 -9.57
N LYS A 113 11.52 2.79 -8.65
CA LYS A 113 10.74 1.86 -7.84
C LYS A 113 9.58 1.30 -8.67
N VAL A 114 9.42 -0.01 -8.63
CA VAL A 114 8.36 -0.71 -9.37
C VAL A 114 7.05 -0.61 -8.60
N GLY A 115 5.96 -0.25 -9.26
CA GLY A 115 4.62 -0.23 -8.67
C GLY A 115 3.72 -1.29 -9.30
N ALA A 116 2.88 -1.91 -8.48
CA ALA A 116 1.84 -2.83 -8.95
C ALA A 116 0.65 -2.82 -8.01
N ALA A 117 -0.52 -3.13 -8.55
CA ALA A 117 -1.75 -3.21 -7.79
C ALA A 117 -2.47 -4.53 -8.04
N VAL A 118 -3.11 -5.04 -7.00
CA VAL A 118 -4.01 -6.20 -7.04
C VAL A 118 -5.36 -5.77 -6.50
N VAL A 119 -6.39 -5.95 -7.29
CA VAL A 119 -7.75 -5.59 -6.88
C VAL A 119 -8.68 -6.80 -6.97
N SER A 120 -9.60 -6.89 -6.03
CA SER A 120 -10.65 -7.89 -6.04
C SER A 120 -12.01 -7.21 -6.06
N CYS A 121 -12.99 -7.85 -6.71
CA CYS A 121 -14.36 -7.37 -6.73
C CYS A 121 -15.33 -8.54 -6.68
N ARG A 122 -16.55 -8.25 -6.25
CA ARG A 122 -17.62 -9.27 -6.23
C ARG A 122 -18.22 -9.48 -7.62
N ARG A 123 -18.50 -8.38 -8.34
CA ARG A 123 -19.18 -8.38 -9.64
C ARG A 123 -18.47 -7.53 -10.67
N GLY A 124 -18.12 -6.31 -10.32
CA GLY A 124 -17.52 -5.34 -11.22
C GLY A 124 -17.01 -4.13 -10.46
N GLY A 125 -16.58 -3.10 -11.20
CA GLY A 125 -15.97 -1.89 -10.63
C GLY A 125 -14.47 -2.02 -10.38
N ASN A 126 -13.90 -3.19 -10.62
CA ASN A 126 -12.47 -3.44 -10.43
C ASN A 126 -11.60 -2.63 -11.40
N THR A 127 -12.06 -2.36 -12.60
CA THR A 127 -11.29 -1.53 -13.56
C THR A 127 -11.09 -0.13 -13.01
N ALA A 128 -12.14 0.52 -12.52
CA ALA A 128 -12.04 1.85 -11.93
C ALA A 128 -11.17 1.85 -10.66
N ASN A 129 -11.29 0.83 -9.82
CA ASN A 129 -10.43 0.65 -8.65
C ASN A 129 -8.94 0.53 -9.07
N PHE A 130 -8.67 -0.32 -10.04
CA PHE A 130 -7.31 -0.54 -10.54
C PHE A 130 -6.72 0.76 -11.11
N ASP A 131 -7.50 1.52 -11.86
CA ASP A 131 -7.05 2.78 -12.45
C ASP A 131 -6.64 3.82 -11.39
N VAL A 132 -7.33 3.84 -10.25
CA VAL A 132 -6.97 4.73 -9.14
C VAL A 132 -5.63 4.34 -8.52
N LEU A 133 -5.37 3.04 -8.35
CA LEU A 133 -4.15 2.55 -7.71
C LEU A 133 -2.94 2.55 -8.65
N ASN A 134 -3.17 2.39 -9.94
CA ASN A 134 -2.13 2.24 -10.95
C ASN A 134 -1.74 3.60 -11.54
#